data_2e9271c305d0d0554bd40fefb989a9e3
#
_entry.id   2e9271c305d0d0554bd40fefb989a9e3
#
_cell.length_a   1.000
_cell.length_b   1.000
_cell.length_c   1.000
_cell.angle_alpha   90.00
_cell.angle_beta   90.00
_cell.angle_gamma   90.00
#
_symmetry.space_group_name_H-M   'P 1'
#
loop_
_entity.id
_entity.type
_entity.pdbx_description
1 polymer ?
#
loop_
_entity_poly.entity_id
_entity_poly.type
_entity_poly.pdbx_seq_one_letter_code
_entity_poly.pdbx_strand_id
1 'polypeptide(L)'
;MKRWSSVTTGLLVIAVTAFGFASSSYGQADAGWITLIDGATGLENWNRVGDANWRAAEGAIQADQKTEQASSFLVSKNSYADFQIRVEFWASDDANSGIFMRCVDAQAPTDKTCYEANIFDQRPDPTYGTGAIVHIAAVSPMPKAGGKWNTYDITVKGTRLTLTLNGVRTVDVEDSKFPSGPIALQYAAGVMKFRKVQIKPL
;
A
#
# COMPACT_ATOMS: atom_id res chain seq x y z
N MET A 1 -31.90 -84.75 27.40
CA MET A 1 -31.95 -83.32 27.70
C MET A 1 -30.53 -82.73 27.45
N LYS A 2 -30.26 -82.07 26.32
CA LYS A 2 -28.95 -81.46 26.02
C LYS A 2 -29.11 -79.95 26.12
N ARG A 3 -28.37 -79.30 27.01
CA ARG A 3 -28.25 -77.84 27.18
C ARG A 3 -27.27 -77.31 26.14
N TRP A 4 -27.64 -76.36 25.36
CA TRP A 4 -26.76 -75.57 24.51
C TRP A 4 -26.41 -74.26 25.22
N SER A 5 -25.10 -74.03 25.36
CA SER A 5 -24.58 -72.78 25.85
C SER A 5 -24.27 -71.87 24.68
N SER A 6 -24.88 -70.70 24.64
CA SER A 6 -24.61 -69.66 23.66
C SER A 6 -23.37 -68.87 24.11
N VAL A 7 -22.34 -68.79 23.26
CA VAL A 7 -21.21 -67.88 23.42
C VAL A 7 -21.47 -66.62 22.61
N THR A 8 -21.60 -65.53 23.32
CA THR A 8 -21.75 -64.18 22.70
C THR A 8 -20.38 -63.56 22.53
N THR A 9 -19.93 -63.43 21.29
CA THR A 9 -18.68 -62.73 20.94
C THR A 9 -18.94 -61.23 20.84
N GLY A 10 -18.44 -60.47 21.80
CA GLY A 10 -18.50 -59.01 21.75
C GLY A 10 -17.47 -58.42 20.79
N LEU A 11 -17.92 -57.65 19.79
CA LEU A 11 -17.06 -56.92 18.89
C LEU A 11 -16.71 -55.56 19.52
N LEU A 12 -15.44 -55.35 19.84
CA LEU A 12 -14.92 -54.08 20.37
C LEU A 12 -14.59 -53.18 19.14
N VAL A 13 -15.39 -52.15 18.91
CA VAL A 13 -15.13 -51.13 17.90
C VAL A 13 -14.26 -50.03 18.52
N ILE A 14 -12.97 -49.98 18.11
CA ILE A 14 -12.06 -48.89 18.51
C ILE A 14 -12.25 -47.75 17.49
N ALA A 15 -12.89 -46.67 17.92
CA ALA A 15 -13.00 -45.44 17.14
C ALA A 15 -11.65 -44.67 17.27
N VAL A 16 -10.87 -44.64 16.18
CA VAL A 16 -9.69 -43.79 16.06
C VAL A 16 -10.12 -42.40 15.60
N THR A 17 -10.15 -41.44 16.53
CA THR A 17 -10.36 -40.03 16.20
C THR A 17 -9.05 -39.45 15.70
N ALA A 18 -8.95 -39.21 14.38
CA ALA A 18 -7.84 -38.49 13.77
C ALA A 18 -8.03 -36.97 14.07
N PHE A 19 -7.20 -36.44 14.98
CA PHE A 19 -7.06 -34.99 15.13
C PHE A 19 -6.22 -34.47 13.95
N GLY A 20 -6.89 -33.86 12.98
CA GLY A 20 -6.23 -33.11 11.93
C GLY A 20 -5.63 -31.83 12.50
N PHE A 21 -4.30 -31.74 12.56
CA PHE A 21 -3.61 -30.47 12.78
C PHE A 21 -3.75 -29.62 11.53
N ALA A 22 -4.59 -28.59 11.58
CA ALA A 22 -4.61 -27.54 10.59
C ALA A 22 -3.34 -26.71 10.77
N SER A 23 -2.34 -26.95 9.93
CA SER A 23 -1.13 -26.11 9.86
C SER A 23 -1.54 -24.77 9.28
N SER A 24 -1.60 -23.74 10.12
CA SER A 24 -1.82 -22.36 9.70
C SER A 24 -0.58 -21.89 8.90
N SER A 25 -0.67 -21.85 7.57
CA SER A 25 0.37 -21.33 6.68
C SER A 25 0.35 -19.78 6.63
N TYR A 26 0.45 -19.11 7.79
CA TYR A 26 0.47 -17.64 7.90
C TYR A 26 1.87 -17.03 7.92
N GLY A 27 2.95 -17.79 7.64
CA GLY A 27 4.33 -17.35 7.91
C GLY A 27 5.16 -16.88 6.70
N GLN A 28 4.71 -17.02 5.46
CA GLN A 28 5.60 -16.82 4.30
C GLN A 28 5.26 -15.57 3.44
N ALA A 29 4.09 -14.96 3.59
CA ALA A 29 3.68 -13.81 2.78
C ALA A 29 4.34 -12.48 3.19
N ASP A 30 4.79 -12.34 4.44
CA ASP A 30 5.33 -11.08 5.00
C ASP A 30 6.86 -11.06 5.14
N ALA A 31 7.58 -12.09 4.69
CA ALA A 31 9.03 -12.13 4.79
C ALA A 31 9.70 -10.98 4.01
N GLY A 32 10.41 -10.11 4.73
CA GLY A 32 11.13 -8.96 4.18
C GLY A 32 10.29 -7.68 4.00
N TRP A 33 9.00 -7.70 4.31
CA TRP A 33 8.19 -6.49 4.33
C TRP A 33 8.34 -5.73 5.66
N ILE A 34 8.54 -4.42 5.56
CA ILE A 34 8.59 -3.47 6.67
C ILE A 34 7.25 -2.72 6.65
N THR A 35 6.49 -2.78 7.74
CA THR A 35 5.23 -2.06 7.86
C THR A 35 5.49 -0.64 8.36
N LEU A 36 5.06 0.36 7.60
CA LEU A 36 5.20 1.78 7.90
C LEU A 36 3.90 2.38 8.44
N ILE A 37 2.74 1.89 7.97
CA ILE A 37 1.40 2.19 8.51
C ILE A 37 0.64 0.88 8.63
N ASP A 38 -0.03 0.67 9.77
CA ASP A 38 -0.99 -0.42 10.00
C ASP A 38 -2.21 0.12 10.76
N GLY A 39 -3.33 0.22 10.05
CA GLY A 39 -4.52 0.86 10.58
C GLY A 39 -4.24 2.31 10.98
N ALA A 40 -4.52 2.63 12.24
CA ALA A 40 -4.35 3.95 12.84
C ALA A 40 -2.95 4.18 13.47
N THR A 41 -1.97 3.30 13.21
CA THR A 41 -0.63 3.35 13.80
C THR A 41 0.45 3.57 12.75
N GLY A 42 1.64 4.00 13.16
CA GLY A 42 2.81 4.13 12.28
C GLY A 42 3.19 5.58 11.93
N LEU A 43 2.52 6.61 12.46
CA LEU A 43 2.91 8.00 12.23
C LEU A 43 4.36 8.30 12.67
N GLU A 44 4.86 7.57 13.65
CA GLU A 44 6.24 7.67 14.15
C GLU A 44 7.30 7.29 13.11
N ASN A 45 6.94 6.60 12.04
CA ASN A 45 7.85 6.21 10.95
C ASN A 45 8.11 7.35 9.95
N TRP A 46 7.43 8.47 10.10
CA TRP A 46 7.42 9.57 9.15
C TRP A 46 7.87 10.89 9.76
N ASN A 47 8.49 11.73 8.94
CA ASN A 47 8.67 13.15 9.19
C ASN A 47 7.53 13.90 8.49
N ARG A 48 6.96 14.91 9.17
CA ARG A 48 5.92 15.77 8.58
C ARG A 48 6.58 16.94 7.87
N VAL A 49 6.12 17.22 6.64
CA VAL A 49 6.47 18.40 5.86
C VAL A 49 5.18 19.10 5.49
N GLY A 50 5.10 20.42 5.71
CA GLY A 50 3.87 21.20 5.58
C GLY A 50 2.95 21.06 6.81
N ASP A 51 1.73 21.58 6.69
CA ASP A 51 0.82 21.83 7.81
C ASP A 51 -0.46 20.98 7.83
N ALA A 52 -0.55 19.94 6.99
CA ALA A 52 -1.70 19.06 7.01
C ALA A 52 -1.91 18.39 8.38
N ASN A 53 -3.17 18.22 8.75
CA ASN A 53 -3.60 17.69 10.04
C ASN A 53 -3.51 16.17 10.15
N TRP A 54 -2.40 15.59 9.72
CA TRP A 54 -2.18 14.14 9.79
C TRP A 54 -2.49 13.56 11.17
N ARG A 55 -3.42 12.63 11.23
CA ARG A 55 -3.89 12.01 12.48
C ARG A 55 -4.37 10.58 12.29
N ALA A 56 -4.37 9.84 13.38
CA ALA A 56 -5.05 8.56 13.47
C ALA A 56 -6.57 8.78 13.55
N ALA A 57 -7.34 8.23 12.63
CA ALA A 57 -8.79 8.32 12.59
C ALA A 57 -9.39 7.13 11.82
N GLU A 58 -10.51 6.59 12.31
CA GLU A 58 -11.32 5.57 11.62
C GLU A 58 -10.51 4.38 11.09
N GLY A 59 -9.53 3.90 11.87
CA GLY A 59 -8.69 2.76 11.50
C GLY A 59 -7.68 3.05 10.38
N ALA A 60 -7.31 4.33 10.20
CA ALA A 60 -6.34 4.78 9.20
C ALA A 60 -5.54 5.98 9.71
N ILE A 61 -4.48 6.34 9.01
CA ILE A 61 -3.85 7.66 9.08
C ILE A 61 -4.54 8.54 8.04
N GLN A 62 -5.11 9.65 8.49
CA GLN A 62 -5.94 10.56 7.68
C GLN A 62 -5.37 11.97 7.66
N ALA A 63 -5.53 12.66 6.52
CA ALA A 63 -5.47 14.09 6.39
C ALA A 63 -6.69 14.60 5.60
N ASP A 64 -7.29 15.72 6.03
CA ASP A 64 -8.46 16.32 5.40
C ASP A 64 -8.45 17.85 5.49
N GLN A 65 -7.38 18.43 6.05
CA GLN A 65 -7.26 19.85 6.22
C GLN A 65 -5.79 20.31 6.23
N LYS A 66 -5.55 21.46 5.62
CA LYS A 66 -4.32 22.24 5.70
C LYS A 66 -4.65 23.73 5.54
N THR A 67 -3.77 24.62 5.95
CA THR A 67 -3.94 26.09 5.83
C THR A 67 -3.06 26.69 4.74
N GLU A 68 -1.89 26.12 4.51
CA GLU A 68 -0.99 26.55 3.45
C GLU A 68 -1.45 26.04 2.08
N GLN A 69 -1.14 26.78 1.02
CA GLN A 69 -1.47 26.33 -0.36
C GLN A 69 -0.57 25.19 -0.83
N ALA A 70 0.68 25.14 -0.34
CA ALA A 70 1.63 24.07 -0.68
C ALA A 70 1.14 22.70 -0.23
N SER A 71 1.53 21.66 -0.94
CA SER A 71 1.26 20.28 -0.53
C SER A 71 1.98 19.94 0.76
N SER A 72 1.36 19.09 1.57
CA SER A 72 1.94 18.55 2.78
C SER A 72 2.26 17.07 2.60
N PHE A 73 3.25 16.56 3.34
CA PHE A 73 3.74 15.20 3.17
C PHE A 73 4.02 14.49 4.49
N LEU A 74 3.85 13.16 4.47
CA LEU A 74 4.51 12.24 5.38
C LEU A 74 5.71 11.66 4.64
N VAL A 75 6.93 12.01 5.05
CA VAL A 75 8.18 11.59 4.43
C VAL A 75 8.83 10.50 5.27
N SER A 76 9.14 9.33 4.68
CA SER A 76 9.74 8.22 5.40
C SER A 76 11.10 8.60 6.00
N LYS A 77 11.40 8.08 7.20
CA LYS A 77 12.70 8.32 7.87
C LYS A 77 13.86 7.66 7.12
N ASN A 78 13.59 6.59 6.39
CA ASN A 78 14.58 5.84 5.61
C ASN A 78 14.47 6.17 4.13
N SER A 79 15.61 6.08 3.42
CA SER A 79 15.71 6.15 1.97
C SER A 79 15.81 4.75 1.36
N TYR A 80 15.32 4.60 0.13
CA TYR A 80 15.29 3.34 -0.60
C TYR A 80 15.80 3.54 -2.02
N ALA A 81 16.54 2.56 -2.56
CA ALA A 81 16.94 2.50 -3.96
C ALA A 81 16.00 1.56 -4.73
N ASP A 82 16.16 0.25 -4.53
CA ASP A 82 15.32 -0.78 -5.11
C ASP A 82 14.33 -1.29 -4.05
N PHE A 83 13.05 -1.34 -4.38
CA PHE A 83 12.01 -1.75 -3.44
C PHE A 83 10.71 -2.14 -4.13
N GLN A 84 9.88 -2.83 -3.38
CA GLN A 84 8.44 -2.92 -3.61
C GLN A 84 7.71 -2.17 -2.50
N ILE A 85 6.65 -1.45 -2.84
CA ILE A 85 5.78 -0.81 -1.86
C ILE A 85 4.32 -1.15 -2.17
N ARG A 86 3.56 -1.49 -1.13
CA ARG A 86 2.10 -1.64 -1.17
C ARG A 86 1.47 -0.55 -0.32
N VAL A 87 0.50 0.16 -0.90
CA VAL A 87 -0.22 1.24 -0.23
C VAL A 87 -1.72 1.02 -0.38
N GLU A 88 -2.42 0.79 0.74
CA GLU A 88 -3.86 0.81 0.78
C GLU A 88 -4.34 2.20 1.19
N PHE A 89 -5.08 2.86 0.30
CA PHE A 89 -5.55 4.23 0.48
C PHE A 89 -7.02 4.40 0.12
N TRP A 90 -7.64 5.40 0.72
CA TRP A 90 -8.95 5.93 0.36
C TRP A 90 -8.80 7.41 0.02
N ALA A 91 -9.43 7.84 -1.08
CA ALA A 91 -9.41 9.21 -1.54
C ALA A 91 -10.85 9.70 -1.73
N SER A 92 -11.16 10.95 -1.34
CA SER A 92 -12.42 11.57 -1.79
C SER A 92 -12.37 11.86 -3.29
N ASP A 93 -13.52 12.10 -3.90
CA ASP A 93 -13.62 12.37 -5.35
C ASP A 93 -12.84 13.61 -5.79
N ASP A 94 -12.66 14.58 -4.88
CA ASP A 94 -11.91 15.83 -5.07
C ASP A 94 -10.47 15.77 -4.54
N ALA A 95 -10.01 14.60 -4.11
CA ALA A 95 -8.67 14.45 -3.57
C ALA A 95 -7.59 14.71 -4.62
N ASN A 96 -6.53 15.39 -4.16
CA ASN A 96 -5.25 15.50 -4.87
C ASN A 96 -4.16 15.00 -3.94
N SER A 97 -3.49 13.93 -4.35
CA SER A 97 -2.50 13.19 -3.57
C SER A 97 -1.58 12.40 -4.49
N GLY A 98 -0.59 11.73 -3.91
CA GLY A 98 0.33 10.86 -4.64
C GLY A 98 1.25 10.09 -3.69
N ILE A 99 1.84 9.01 -4.23
CA ILE A 99 2.94 8.27 -3.60
C ILE A 99 4.22 8.71 -4.28
N PHE A 100 5.04 9.45 -3.57
CA PHE A 100 6.32 9.97 -4.04
C PHE A 100 7.44 9.00 -3.71
N MET A 101 8.36 8.79 -4.65
CA MET A 101 9.40 7.76 -4.56
C MET A 101 10.76 8.35 -4.93
N ARG A 102 11.82 7.90 -4.24
CA ARG A 102 13.20 8.30 -4.49
C ARG A 102 13.36 9.83 -4.51
N CYS A 103 12.78 10.51 -3.53
CA CYS A 103 12.83 11.96 -3.42
C CYS A 103 14.27 12.43 -3.17
N VAL A 104 14.73 13.39 -3.95
CA VAL A 104 16.09 13.98 -3.82
C VAL A 104 16.15 14.91 -2.61
N ASP A 105 15.05 15.64 -2.34
CA ASP A 105 14.92 16.53 -1.20
C ASP A 105 13.77 16.06 -0.29
N ALA A 106 14.14 15.59 0.90
CA ALA A 106 13.20 15.13 1.90
C ALA A 106 12.39 16.28 2.56
N GLN A 107 12.88 17.51 2.47
CA GLN A 107 12.22 18.69 3.07
C GLN A 107 11.27 19.39 2.11
N ALA A 108 11.43 19.15 0.80
CA ALA A 108 10.60 19.76 -0.24
C ALA A 108 10.31 18.75 -1.38
N PRO A 109 9.55 17.66 -1.14
CA PRO A 109 9.16 16.73 -2.19
C PRO A 109 8.31 17.44 -3.26
N THR A 110 8.63 17.21 -4.53
CA THR A 110 7.87 17.70 -5.69
C THR A 110 7.87 16.67 -6.81
N ASP A 111 6.94 16.78 -7.75
CA ASP A 111 6.89 15.99 -8.99
C ASP A 111 8.12 16.17 -9.91
N LYS A 112 8.98 17.15 -9.59
CA LYS A 112 10.25 17.42 -10.30
C LYS A 112 11.47 16.84 -9.59
N THR A 113 11.35 16.53 -8.30
CA THR A 113 12.42 16.01 -7.45
C THR A 113 12.17 14.59 -6.94
N CYS A 114 11.05 13.98 -7.34
CA CYS A 114 10.65 12.61 -7.04
C CYS A 114 9.94 11.98 -8.23
N TYR A 115 9.79 10.65 -8.23
CA TYR A 115 8.75 9.98 -9.02
C TYR A 115 7.43 10.04 -8.26
N GLU A 116 6.36 10.56 -8.88
CA GLU A 116 5.04 10.65 -8.26
C GLU A 116 4.06 9.67 -8.91
N ALA A 117 3.66 8.61 -8.20
CA ALA A 117 2.50 7.79 -8.56
C ALA A 117 1.24 8.56 -8.14
N ASN A 118 0.55 9.16 -9.12
CA ASN A 118 -0.50 10.15 -8.88
C ASN A 118 -1.82 9.55 -8.40
N ILE A 119 -2.53 10.30 -7.54
CA ILE A 119 -3.90 10.07 -7.07
C ILE A 119 -4.67 11.38 -7.25
N PHE A 120 -5.15 11.64 -8.46
CA PHE A 120 -5.87 12.86 -8.78
C PHE A 120 -6.86 12.62 -9.93
N ASP A 121 -8.11 12.24 -9.59
CA ASP A 121 -9.16 11.88 -10.54
C ASP A 121 -9.69 13.06 -11.34
N GLN A 122 -9.61 14.27 -10.77
CA GLN A 122 -10.10 15.52 -11.37
C GLN A 122 -8.99 16.37 -12.00
N ARG A 123 -7.81 15.76 -12.23
CA ARG A 123 -6.72 16.48 -12.89
C ARG A 123 -7.18 17.04 -14.22
N PRO A 124 -6.99 18.37 -14.48
CA PRO A 124 -7.44 19.01 -15.74
C PRO A 124 -6.84 18.36 -17.00
N ASP A 125 -5.55 17.98 -16.94
CA ASP A 125 -4.92 17.12 -17.94
C ASP A 125 -4.90 15.68 -17.42
N PRO A 126 -5.79 14.78 -17.91
CA PRO A 126 -5.88 13.41 -17.40
C PRO A 126 -4.68 12.53 -17.78
N THR A 127 -3.81 12.96 -18.69
CA THR A 127 -2.64 12.22 -19.15
C THR A 127 -1.79 11.74 -17.98
N TYR A 128 -1.62 12.60 -16.98
CA TYR A 128 -0.88 12.28 -15.76
C TYR A 128 -1.78 12.23 -14.51
N GLY A 129 -3.07 11.86 -14.67
CA GLY A 129 -3.98 11.68 -13.56
C GLY A 129 -3.72 10.42 -12.75
N THR A 130 -4.73 9.94 -12.03
CA THR A 130 -4.63 8.73 -11.20
C THR A 130 -4.06 7.55 -11.99
N GLY A 131 -3.04 6.89 -11.44
CA GLY A 131 -2.41 5.72 -12.06
C GLY A 131 -1.20 6.03 -12.93
N ALA A 132 -0.88 7.29 -13.22
CA ALA A 132 0.31 7.71 -13.96
C ALA A 132 1.53 7.90 -13.04
N ILE A 133 2.73 8.00 -13.63
CA ILE A 133 3.88 8.66 -13.01
C ILE A 133 4.00 10.05 -13.65
N VAL A 134 3.79 11.08 -12.84
CA VAL A 134 3.72 12.47 -13.32
C VAL A 134 4.99 12.86 -14.08
N HIS A 135 4.83 13.43 -15.29
CA HIS A 135 5.91 13.81 -16.22
C HIS A 135 6.78 12.68 -16.78
N ILE A 136 6.58 11.41 -16.36
CA ILE A 136 7.41 10.26 -16.75
C ILE A 136 6.61 9.27 -17.59
N ALA A 137 5.43 8.84 -17.11
CA ALA A 137 4.62 7.84 -17.80
C ALA A 137 3.15 8.17 -17.70
N ALA A 138 2.52 8.38 -18.85
CA ALA A 138 1.10 8.62 -19.00
C ALA A 138 0.27 7.36 -18.69
N VAL A 139 -1.00 7.55 -18.33
CA VAL A 139 -1.98 6.48 -18.19
C VAL A 139 -3.15 6.69 -19.15
N SER A 140 -3.60 5.62 -19.82
CA SER A 140 -4.78 5.65 -20.69
C SER A 140 -5.42 4.25 -20.80
N PRO A 141 -6.73 4.10 -20.50
CA PRO A 141 -7.60 5.12 -19.88
C PRO A 141 -7.20 5.38 -18.43
N MET A 142 -7.42 6.61 -17.96
CA MET A 142 -7.18 6.97 -16.56
C MET A 142 -8.19 6.27 -15.64
N PRO A 143 -7.76 5.44 -14.68
CA PRO A 143 -8.65 4.84 -13.69
C PRO A 143 -9.16 5.88 -12.70
N LYS A 144 -10.23 5.54 -11.95
CA LYS A 144 -10.79 6.36 -10.89
C LYS A 144 -10.57 5.71 -9.52
N ALA A 145 -10.08 6.49 -8.57
CA ALA A 145 -9.79 6.08 -7.20
C ALA A 145 -10.74 6.67 -6.16
N GLY A 146 -11.48 7.72 -6.49
CA GLY A 146 -12.35 8.43 -5.56
C GLY A 146 -13.47 7.57 -4.97
N GLY A 147 -13.85 7.86 -3.70
CA GLY A 147 -14.98 7.27 -3.00
C GLY A 147 -14.80 5.83 -2.53
N LYS A 148 -13.62 5.21 -2.66
CA LYS A 148 -13.38 3.80 -2.32
C LYS A 148 -11.96 3.54 -1.83
N TRP A 149 -11.78 2.38 -1.18
CA TRP A 149 -10.45 1.85 -0.88
C TRP A 149 -9.79 1.31 -2.14
N ASN A 150 -8.51 1.61 -2.29
CA ASN A 150 -7.66 1.22 -3.41
C ASN A 150 -6.34 0.65 -2.90
N THR A 151 -5.66 -0.10 -3.76
CA THR A 151 -4.31 -0.60 -3.51
C THR A 151 -3.40 -0.21 -4.66
N TYR A 152 -2.31 0.50 -4.35
CA TYR A 152 -1.14 0.58 -5.20
C TYR A 152 -0.16 -0.52 -4.82
N ASP A 153 0.26 -1.33 -5.79
CA ASP A 153 1.45 -2.15 -5.75
C ASP A 153 2.47 -1.55 -6.71
N ILE A 154 3.59 -1.09 -6.18
CA ILE A 154 4.63 -0.40 -6.95
C ILE A 154 5.94 -1.15 -6.80
N THR A 155 6.65 -1.40 -7.90
CA THR A 155 8.00 -1.94 -7.89
C THR A 155 8.94 -0.95 -8.57
N VAL A 156 10.03 -0.62 -7.89
CA VAL A 156 11.13 0.20 -8.41
C VAL A 156 12.39 -0.62 -8.29
N LYS A 157 13.00 -1.00 -9.44
CA LYS A 157 14.21 -1.81 -9.48
C LYS A 157 15.15 -1.34 -10.59
N GLY A 158 16.33 -0.87 -10.21
CA GLY A 158 17.23 -0.19 -11.15
C GLY A 158 16.52 1.01 -11.79
N THR A 159 16.41 1.02 -13.09
CA THR A 159 15.71 2.05 -13.88
C THR A 159 14.23 1.74 -14.11
N ARG A 160 13.77 0.50 -13.82
CA ARG A 160 12.41 0.09 -14.13
C ARG A 160 11.44 0.46 -13.00
N LEU A 161 10.34 1.13 -13.36
CA LEU A 161 9.24 1.49 -12.49
C LEU A 161 7.95 0.83 -13.00
N THR A 162 7.28 0.07 -12.14
CA THR A 162 5.97 -0.53 -12.46
C THR A 162 4.94 -0.12 -11.42
N LEU A 163 3.78 0.35 -11.89
CA LEU A 163 2.62 0.67 -11.05
C LEU A 163 1.48 -0.27 -11.37
N THR A 164 0.83 -0.76 -10.33
CA THR A 164 -0.40 -1.55 -10.43
C THR A 164 -1.42 -0.94 -9.48
N LEU A 165 -2.56 -0.50 -9.99
CA LEU A 165 -3.67 0.02 -9.20
C LEU A 165 -4.82 -0.99 -9.22
N ASN A 166 -5.22 -1.47 -8.04
CA ASN A 166 -6.29 -2.47 -7.87
C ASN A 166 -6.10 -3.72 -8.75
N GLY A 167 -4.86 -4.21 -8.87
CA GLY A 167 -4.51 -5.37 -9.67
C GLY A 167 -4.32 -5.11 -11.17
N VAL A 168 -4.59 -3.89 -11.66
CA VAL A 168 -4.40 -3.51 -13.06
C VAL A 168 -3.10 -2.72 -13.21
N ARG A 169 -2.17 -3.19 -14.06
CA ARG A 169 -0.94 -2.47 -14.35
C ARG A 169 -1.26 -1.19 -15.14
N THR A 170 -0.89 -0.05 -14.59
CA THR A 170 -1.10 1.27 -15.20
C THR A 170 0.17 1.83 -15.82
N VAL A 171 1.35 1.50 -15.25
CA VAL A 171 2.65 1.94 -15.76
C VAL A 171 3.66 0.79 -15.74
N ASP A 172 4.49 0.75 -16.78
CA ASP A 172 5.71 -0.06 -16.88
C ASP A 172 6.70 0.74 -17.74
N VAL A 173 7.67 1.38 -17.11
CA VAL A 173 8.57 2.34 -17.76
C VAL A 173 10.00 2.20 -17.22
N GLU A 174 10.98 2.58 -18.02
CA GLU A 174 12.36 2.76 -17.60
C GLU A 174 12.71 4.25 -17.55
N ASP A 175 13.21 4.70 -16.39
CA ASP A 175 13.72 6.05 -16.16
C ASP A 175 14.81 6.03 -15.09
N SER A 176 15.89 6.77 -15.29
CA SER A 176 17.07 6.79 -14.42
C SER A 176 17.24 8.09 -13.64
N LYS A 177 16.23 8.98 -13.66
CA LYS A 177 16.35 10.35 -13.13
C LYS A 177 16.64 10.39 -11.63
N PHE A 178 16.01 9.53 -10.85
CA PHE A 178 16.16 9.49 -9.40
C PHE A 178 16.63 8.10 -8.96
N PRO A 179 17.89 7.96 -8.48
CA PRO A 179 18.46 6.65 -8.15
C PRO A 179 18.02 6.11 -6.79
N SER A 180 17.77 6.97 -5.82
CA SER A 180 17.35 6.60 -4.46
C SER A 180 16.80 7.81 -3.70
N GLY A 181 16.11 7.58 -2.61
CA GLY A 181 15.59 8.62 -1.73
C GLY A 181 14.44 8.09 -0.85
N PRO A 182 13.90 8.93 0.05
CA PRO A 182 12.74 8.57 0.85
C PRO A 182 11.47 8.43 -0.01
N ILE A 183 10.48 7.79 0.61
CA ILE A 183 9.10 7.75 0.14
C ILE A 183 8.34 8.92 0.78
N ALA A 184 7.39 9.53 0.06
CA ALA A 184 6.49 10.49 0.67
C ALA A 184 5.02 10.23 0.28
N LEU A 185 4.12 10.36 1.25
CA LEU A 185 2.67 10.33 1.05
C LEU A 185 2.18 11.77 1.03
N GLN A 186 1.57 12.19 -0.08
CA GLN A 186 1.12 13.57 -0.26
C GLN A 186 -0.29 13.79 0.27
N TYR A 187 -0.53 15.00 0.75
CA TYR A 187 -1.84 15.60 0.89
C TYR A 187 -1.83 17.01 0.27
N ALA A 188 -2.64 17.20 -0.78
CA ALA A 188 -2.79 18.50 -1.42
C ALA A 188 -4.23 19.03 -1.33
N ALA A 189 -5.25 18.16 -1.46
CA ALA A 189 -6.67 18.52 -1.34
C ALA A 189 -7.55 17.31 -1.03
N GLY A 190 -8.81 17.59 -0.65
CA GLY A 190 -9.84 16.59 -0.38
C GLY A 190 -9.64 15.87 0.95
N VAL A 191 -9.96 14.58 0.99
CA VAL A 191 -9.72 13.68 2.13
C VAL A 191 -8.87 12.51 1.67
N MET A 192 -7.77 12.25 2.38
CA MET A 192 -6.91 11.10 2.16
C MET A 192 -6.82 10.25 3.42
N LYS A 193 -6.91 8.93 3.24
CA LYS A 193 -6.70 7.94 4.30
C LYS A 193 -5.74 6.87 3.81
N PHE A 194 -4.80 6.47 4.67
CA PHE A 194 -3.86 5.38 4.45
C PHE A 194 -4.02 4.39 5.61
N ARG A 195 -4.42 3.14 5.31
CA ARG A 195 -4.61 2.12 6.36
C ARG A 195 -3.54 1.04 6.35
N LYS A 196 -2.80 0.89 5.25
CA LYS A 196 -1.68 -0.03 5.15
C LYS A 196 -0.61 0.53 4.22
N VAL A 197 0.60 0.67 4.73
CA VAL A 197 1.78 1.01 3.92
C VAL A 197 2.89 0.07 4.31
N GLN A 198 3.32 -0.76 3.38
CA GLN A 198 4.38 -1.74 3.57
C GLN A 198 5.42 -1.57 2.47
N ILE A 199 6.70 -1.66 2.82
CA ILE A 199 7.81 -1.58 1.88
C ILE A 199 8.73 -2.79 2.05
N LYS A 200 9.25 -3.30 0.95
CA LYS A 200 10.22 -4.39 0.90
C LYS A 200 11.43 -3.94 0.09
N PRO A 201 12.58 -3.66 0.71
CA PRO A 201 13.84 -3.47 -0.01
C PRO A 201 14.19 -4.72 -0.83
N LEU A 202 14.78 -4.52 -2.03
CA LEU A 202 15.13 -5.60 -2.97
C LEU A 202 16.65 -5.75 -3.09
#